data_9a24ec3c47d899b534d7df6fccb08254
#
_entry.id   9a24ec3c47d899b534d7df6fccb08254
#
_cell.length_a   1.000
_cell.length_b   1.000
_cell.length_c   1.000
_cell.angle_alpha   90.00
_cell.angle_beta   90.00
_cell.angle_gamma   90.00
#
_symmetry.space_group_name_H-M   'P 1'
#
loop_
_entity.id
_entity.type
_entity.pdbx_description
1 polymer ?
#
loop_
_entity_poly.entity_id
_entity_poly.type
_entity_poly.pdbx_seq_one_letter_code
_entity_poly.pdbx_strand_id
1 'polypeptide(L)'
;EALVNAEQREEVGIVDQRGRVALLLDKLATSTHPRAQELASVAEWLIRRSVWIIGGDGWAYDIGYGGLDHVLALPYDVNILVLDTEVYSNTGGQTSKATPIGAVAKFSAGGKATAKKDLAKIASDYGHVYVATAAYGAKDTQTLRVFHEAESYAGPSLIVAYSPCIAHGYDMLYNQRQQELAVKSGHWPLFRFDPRLAEAGGNPFKLDSAAPSQPVK
;
A
#
# COMPACT_ATOMS: atom_id res chain seq x y z
N GLU A 1 -9.64 20.01 25.63
CA GLU A 1 -10.45 18.81 25.29
C GLU A 1 -10.79 18.75 23.79
N ALA A 2 -11.38 19.81 23.17
CA ALA A 2 -11.78 19.81 21.76
C ALA A 2 -10.64 19.59 20.76
N LEU A 3 -9.40 19.95 21.10
CA LEU A 3 -8.22 19.73 20.26
C LEU A 3 -7.63 18.32 20.40
N VAL A 4 -7.66 17.76 21.63
CA VAL A 4 -7.03 16.45 21.91
C VAL A 4 -7.96 15.29 21.54
N ASN A 5 -9.28 15.49 21.70
CA ASN A 5 -10.30 14.46 21.46
C ASN A 5 -11.10 14.71 20.17
N ALA A 6 -10.54 15.47 19.23
CA ALA A 6 -11.19 15.75 17.96
C ALA A 6 -11.37 14.45 17.13
N GLU A 7 -12.59 14.22 16.64
CA GLU A 7 -12.82 13.16 15.65
C GLU A 7 -12.19 13.56 14.31
N GLN A 8 -11.30 12.73 13.80
CA GLN A 8 -10.50 13.01 12.60
C GLN A 8 -10.43 11.79 11.65
N ARG A 9 -11.44 10.93 11.67
CA ARG A 9 -11.51 9.78 10.74
C ARG A 9 -11.92 10.20 9.35
N GLU A 10 -12.77 11.23 9.26
CA GLU A 10 -13.28 11.77 8.01
C GLU A 10 -12.62 13.12 7.68
N GLU A 11 -12.54 13.46 6.39
CA GLU A 11 -11.91 14.72 5.91
C GLU A 11 -12.51 15.96 6.60
N VAL A 12 -13.82 15.97 6.83
CA VAL A 12 -14.49 17.09 7.52
C VAL A 12 -13.90 17.31 8.90
N GLY A 13 -13.70 16.25 9.69
CA GLY A 13 -13.09 16.32 11.01
C GLY A 13 -11.64 16.81 10.98
N ILE A 14 -10.89 16.42 9.95
CA ILE A 14 -9.50 16.86 9.73
C ILE A 14 -9.47 18.36 9.40
N VAL A 15 -10.35 18.82 8.50
CA VAL A 15 -10.48 20.26 8.15
C VAL A 15 -10.84 21.09 9.36
N ASP A 16 -11.81 20.65 10.15
CA ASP A 16 -12.19 21.33 11.41
C ASP A 16 -11.02 21.40 12.40
N GLN A 17 -10.25 20.31 12.50
CA GLN A 17 -9.09 20.28 13.38
C GLN A 17 -7.97 21.21 12.90
N ARG A 18 -7.74 21.31 11.59
CA ARG A 18 -6.81 22.31 11.02
C ARG A 18 -7.20 23.73 11.43
N GLY A 19 -8.50 24.07 11.37
CA GLY A 19 -9.02 25.35 11.82
C GLY A 19 -8.78 25.61 13.32
N ARG A 20 -9.02 24.59 14.17
CA ARG A 20 -8.75 24.68 15.63
C ARG A 20 -7.27 24.87 15.94
N VAL A 21 -6.39 24.17 15.21
CA VAL A 21 -4.92 24.28 15.38
C VAL A 21 -4.43 25.65 14.92
N ALA A 22 -4.95 26.20 13.81
CA ALA A 22 -4.63 27.56 13.38
C ALA A 22 -5.00 28.60 14.47
N LEU A 23 -6.22 28.53 15.03
CA LEU A 23 -6.64 29.38 16.14
C LEU A 23 -5.78 29.19 17.39
N LEU A 24 -5.30 28.00 17.68
CA LEU A 24 -4.36 27.75 18.77
C LEU A 24 -3.03 28.46 18.52
N LEU A 25 -2.47 28.34 17.32
CA LEU A 25 -1.20 28.97 16.95
C LEU A 25 -1.28 30.50 17.05
N ASP A 26 -2.37 31.10 16.56
CA ASP A 26 -2.62 32.56 16.69
C ASP A 26 -2.62 33.01 18.15
N LYS A 27 -3.26 32.26 19.06
CA LYS A 27 -3.27 32.55 20.49
C LYS A 27 -1.90 32.36 21.12
N LEU A 28 -1.15 31.34 20.72
CA LEU A 28 0.18 31.08 21.24
C LEU A 28 1.20 32.13 20.79
N ALA A 29 1.05 32.71 19.59
CA ALA A 29 1.92 33.77 19.07
C ALA A 29 1.90 35.06 19.97
N THR A 30 0.80 35.32 20.66
CA THR A 30 0.66 36.46 21.57
C THR A 30 0.75 36.11 23.06
N SER A 31 0.98 34.82 23.37
CA SER A 31 1.02 34.32 24.74
C SER A 31 2.36 34.61 25.42
N THR A 32 2.29 35.11 26.65
CA THR A 32 3.49 35.29 27.50
C THR A 32 3.82 34.06 28.36
N HIS A 33 3.06 32.96 28.19
CA HIS A 33 3.30 31.75 28.96
C HIS A 33 4.65 31.11 28.57
N PRO A 34 5.50 30.68 29.53
CA PRO A 34 6.86 30.17 29.24
C PRO A 34 6.90 28.99 28.26
N ARG A 35 5.84 28.17 28.21
CA ARG A 35 5.77 26.99 27.31
C ARG A 35 4.99 27.25 26.01
N ALA A 36 4.63 28.50 25.70
CA ALA A 36 3.85 28.81 24.51
C ALA A 36 4.58 28.42 23.22
N GLN A 37 5.87 28.72 23.15
CA GLN A 37 6.70 28.37 21.97
C GLN A 37 6.90 26.87 21.83
N GLU A 38 7.08 26.14 22.93
CA GLU A 38 7.17 24.69 22.94
C GLU A 38 5.89 24.05 22.39
N LEU A 39 4.73 24.50 22.89
CA LEU A 39 3.45 24.01 22.39
C LEU A 39 3.20 24.39 20.93
N ALA A 40 3.58 25.59 20.51
CA ALA A 40 3.46 26.00 19.11
C ALA A 40 4.27 25.11 18.16
N SER A 41 5.49 24.69 18.57
CA SER A 41 6.37 23.84 17.74
C SER A 41 5.80 22.41 17.50
N VAL A 42 4.88 21.96 18.35
CA VAL A 42 4.25 20.62 18.24
C VAL A 42 2.76 20.67 17.91
N ALA A 43 2.16 21.85 17.81
CA ALA A 43 0.72 22.00 17.64
C ALA A 43 0.18 21.33 16.35
N GLU A 44 0.96 21.31 15.27
CA GLU A 44 0.57 20.66 14.01
C GLU A 44 0.41 19.13 14.14
N TRP A 45 1.04 18.50 15.15
CA TRP A 45 0.88 17.08 15.42
C TRP A 45 -0.48 16.71 16.01
N LEU A 46 -1.29 17.71 16.36
CA LEU A 46 -2.69 17.52 16.74
C LEU A 46 -3.60 17.22 15.54
N ILE A 47 -3.11 17.44 14.31
CA ILE A 47 -3.83 17.13 13.09
C ILE A 47 -3.43 15.73 12.63
N ARG A 48 -4.41 14.85 12.39
CA ARG A 48 -4.15 13.52 11.82
C ARG A 48 -3.42 13.65 10.51
N ARG A 49 -2.39 12.85 10.33
CA ARG A 49 -1.60 12.74 9.10
C ARG A 49 -1.66 11.31 8.59
N SER A 50 -1.80 11.18 7.29
CA SER A 50 -1.62 9.91 6.60
C SER A 50 -0.13 9.66 6.39
N VAL A 51 0.33 8.47 6.72
CA VAL A 51 1.74 8.05 6.54
C VAL A 51 1.79 6.96 5.49
N TRP A 52 2.51 7.22 4.39
CA TRP A 52 2.69 6.27 3.30
C TRP A 52 4.16 5.91 3.11
N ILE A 53 4.44 4.61 3.07
CA ILE A 53 5.71 4.04 2.64
C ILE A 53 5.53 3.51 1.24
N ILE A 54 6.29 4.03 0.26
CA ILE A 54 6.17 3.62 -1.14
C ILE A 54 7.50 3.04 -1.59
N GLY A 55 7.49 1.83 -2.15
CA GLY A 55 8.70 1.17 -2.63
C GLY A 55 8.45 0.13 -3.71
N GLY A 56 9.52 -0.32 -4.37
CA GLY A 56 9.50 -1.36 -5.39
C GLY A 56 9.56 -2.77 -4.80
N ASP A 57 9.35 -3.77 -5.67
CA ASP A 57 9.39 -5.18 -5.30
C ASP A 57 10.78 -5.64 -4.79
N GLY A 58 11.87 -5.17 -5.38
CA GLY A 58 13.21 -5.50 -4.90
C GLY A 58 13.44 -5.09 -3.45
N TRP A 59 12.90 -3.96 -3.03
CA TRP A 59 12.89 -3.56 -1.62
C TRP A 59 11.96 -4.48 -0.80
N ALA A 60 10.70 -4.58 -1.18
CA ALA A 60 9.68 -5.22 -0.36
C ALA A 60 9.84 -6.75 -0.25
N TYR A 61 10.27 -7.41 -1.33
CA TYR A 61 10.40 -8.86 -1.37
C TYR A 61 11.77 -9.36 -0.91
N ASP A 62 12.83 -8.55 -1.05
CA ASP A 62 14.22 -8.93 -0.84
C ASP A 62 14.92 -8.07 0.23
N ILE A 63 15.59 -6.99 -0.18
CA ILE A 63 16.56 -6.28 0.68
C ILE A 63 15.94 -5.54 1.85
N GLY A 64 14.70 -5.09 1.75
CA GLY A 64 13.98 -4.36 2.81
C GLY A 64 12.94 -5.22 3.53
N TYR A 65 12.81 -6.50 3.18
CA TYR A 65 11.75 -7.35 3.73
C TYR A 65 11.75 -7.44 5.26
N GLY A 66 12.91 -7.53 5.89
CA GLY A 66 12.97 -7.59 7.36
C GLY A 66 12.44 -6.33 8.04
N GLY A 67 12.68 -5.15 7.46
CA GLY A 67 12.08 -3.90 7.93
C GLY A 67 10.58 -3.81 7.66
N LEU A 68 10.16 -4.26 6.47
CA LEU A 68 8.74 -4.33 6.13
C LEU A 68 7.97 -5.27 7.07
N ASP A 69 8.50 -6.47 7.29
CA ASP A 69 7.96 -7.45 8.22
C ASP A 69 7.78 -6.87 9.63
N HIS A 70 8.81 -6.16 10.12
CA HIS A 70 8.74 -5.48 11.41
C HIS A 70 7.62 -4.43 11.47
N VAL A 71 7.45 -3.61 10.42
CA VAL A 71 6.36 -2.60 10.36
C VAL A 71 4.99 -3.27 10.34
N LEU A 72 4.83 -4.36 9.56
CA LEU A 72 3.56 -5.11 9.49
C LEU A 72 3.18 -5.77 10.82
N ALA A 73 4.18 -6.13 11.65
CA ALA A 73 3.95 -6.72 12.97
C ALA A 73 3.48 -5.70 14.03
N LEU A 74 3.59 -4.39 13.75
CA LEU A 74 3.26 -3.32 14.70
C LEU A 74 1.83 -2.78 14.43
N PRO A 75 1.12 -2.31 15.49
CA PRO A 75 -0.24 -1.81 15.35
C PRO A 75 -0.28 -0.32 14.95
N TYR A 76 0.65 0.14 14.12
CA TYR A 76 0.71 1.54 13.71
C TYR A 76 -0.13 1.79 12.46
N ASP A 77 -0.78 2.96 12.42
CA ASP A 77 -1.53 3.45 11.26
C ASP A 77 -0.55 3.94 10.19
N VAL A 78 -0.09 2.99 9.36
CA VAL A 78 0.87 3.21 8.28
C VAL A 78 0.40 2.47 7.04
N ASN A 79 0.30 3.18 5.93
CA ASN A 79 -0.03 2.62 4.64
C ASN A 79 1.24 2.28 3.85
N ILE A 80 1.30 1.11 3.25
CA ILE A 80 2.44 0.64 2.47
C ILE A 80 1.98 0.33 1.06
N LEU A 81 2.60 0.97 0.07
CA LEU A 81 2.37 0.72 -1.35
C LEU A 81 3.61 0.09 -1.97
N VAL A 82 3.49 -1.15 -2.42
CA VAL A 82 4.53 -1.85 -3.17
C VAL A 82 4.20 -1.78 -4.66
N LEU A 83 5.08 -1.15 -5.44
CA LEU A 83 5.03 -1.14 -6.90
C LEU A 83 5.76 -2.37 -7.41
N ASP A 84 5.01 -3.43 -7.70
CA ASP A 84 5.56 -4.73 -8.08
C ASP A 84 5.79 -4.80 -9.60
N THR A 85 7.02 -4.60 -10.01
CA THR A 85 7.49 -4.75 -11.40
C THR A 85 8.00 -6.16 -11.71
N GLU A 86 7.97 -7.07 -10.73
CA GLU A 86 8.42 -8.47 -10.82
C GLU A 86 9.94 -8.64 -11.12
N VAL A 87 10.70 -7.54 -11.08
CA VAL A 87 12.17 -7.51 -11.26
C VAL A 87 12.78 -6.32 -10.52
N TYR A 88 14.08 -6.33 -10.27
CA TYR A 88 14.81 -5.12 -9.86
C TYR A 88 14.84 -4.11 -11.01
N SER A 89 13.83 -3.25 -11.10
CA SER A 89 13.64 -2.30 -12.21
C SER A 89 14.75 -1.26 -12.28
N ASN A 90 15.06 -0.57 -11.17
CA ASN A 90 16.00 0.54 -11.13
C ASN A 90 17.45 0.15 -11.49
N THR A 91 17.86 -1.07 -11.20
CA THR A 91 19.20 -1.59 -11.48
C THR A 91 19.30 -2.29 -12.81
N GLY A 92 18.20 -2.42 -13.55
CA GLY A 92 18.17 -2.89 -14.94
C GLY A 92 17.66 -4.29 -15.18
N GLY A 93 16.68 -4.77 -14.40
CA GLY A 93 15.93 -5.99 -14.70
C GLY A 93 16.54 -7.28 -14.16
N GLN A 94 17.16 -7.25 -12.98
CA GLN A 94 17.63 -8.45 -12.30
C GLN A 94 16.46 -9.22 -11.67
N THR A 95 16.62 -10.53 -11.56
CA THR A 95 15.64 -11.38 -10.86
C THR A 95 15.52 -11.01 -9.39
N SER A 96 14.30 -10.98 -8.88
CA SER A 96 13.95 -10.78 -7.47
C SER A 96 13.11 -11.96 -6.95
N LYS A 97 12.76 -11.95 -5.66
CA LYS A 97 11.76 -12.91 -5.13
C LYS A 97 10.34 -12.66 -5.68
N ALA A 98 10.10 -11.46 -6.23
CA ALA A 98 8.86 -11.13 -6.92
C ALA A 98 8.79 -11.69 -8.35
N THR A 99 9.91 -12.09 -8.94
CA THR A 99 9.95 -12.62 -10.31
C THR A 99 9.22 -13.96 -10.37
N PRO A 100 8.28 -14.16 -11.32
CA PRO A 100 7.56 -15.43 -11.49
C PRO A 100 8.48 -16.60 -11.82
N ILE A 101 8.04 -17.82 -11.51
CA ILE A 101 8.73 -19.05 -11.91
C ILE A 101 8.82 -19.10 -13.44
N GLY A 102 9.99 -19.52 -13.96
CA GLY A 102 10.25 -19.63 -15.38
C GLY A 102 10.56 -18.32 -16.10
N ALA A 103 10.32 -17.17 -15.47
CA ALA A 103 10.62 -15.87 -16.09
C ALA A 103 12.12 -15.65 -16.28
N VAL A 104 12.49 -15.17 -17.47
CA VAL A 104 13.88 -14.81 -17.82
C VAL A 104 14.15 -13.38 -17.37
N ALA A 105 15.22 -13.20 -16.63
CA ALA A 105 15.70 -11.91 -16.15
C ALA A 105 17.23 -11.96 -16.00
N LYS A 106 17.88 -10.81 -15.75
CA LYS A 106 19.30 -10.82 -15.38
C LYS A 106 19.52 -11.68 -14.14
N PHE A 107 20.57 -12.49 -14.14
CA PHE A 107 20.90 -13.55 -13.16
C PHE A 107 19.94 -14.75 -13.16
N SER A 108 19.02 -14.82 -14.14
CA SER A 108 18.07 -15.91 -14.32
C SER A 108 17.86 -16.17 -15.81
N ALA A 109 18.94 -16.30 -16.59
CA ALA A 109 18.90 -16.46 -18.05
C ALA A 109 18.20 -17.76 -18.51
N GLY A 110 18.27 -18.82 -17.69
CA GLY A 110 17.56 -20.09 -17.93
C GLY A 110 16.13 -20.14 -17.38
N GLY A 111 15.60 -19.00 -16.92
CA GLY A 111 14.34 -18.92 -16.20
C GLY A 111 14.50 -19.08 -14.68
N LYS A 112 13.70 -18.36 -13.90
CA LYS A 112 13.74 -18.46 -12.45
C LYS A 112 13.24 -19.84 -11.98
N ALA A 113 14.03 -20.53 -11.18
CA ALA A 113 13.76 -21.90 -10.73
C ALA A 113 12.72 -21.98 -9.60
N THR A 114 12.46 -20.87 -8.87
CA THR A 114 11.56 -20.86 -7.71
C THR A 114 10.33 -19.99 -7.97
N ALA A 115 9.22 -20.32 -7.30
CA ALA A 115 7.99 -19.53 -7.36
C ALA A 115 8.19 -18.11 -6.83
N LYS A 116 7.31 -17.18 -7.27
CA LYS A 116 7.19 -15.86 -6.72
C LYS A 116 6.84 -15.94 -5.23
N LYS A 117 7.53 -15.17 -4.40
CA LYS A 117 7.14 -14.99 -3.00
C LYS A 117 5.77 -14.31 -2.94
N ASP A 118 4.84 -14.89 -2.21
CA ASP A 118 3.51 -14.29 -2.03
C ASP A 118 3.51 -13.32 -0.85
N LEU A 119 3.93 -12.08 -1.12
CA LEU A 119 4.04 -11.05 -0.09
C LEU A 119 2.68 -10.69 0.50
N ALA A 120 1.65 -10.62 -0.32
CA ALA A 120 0.31 -10.26 0.12
C ALA A 120 -0.28 -11.33 1.05
N LYS A 121 -0.09 -12.62 0.73
CA LYS A 121 -0.49 -13.72 1.60
C LYS A 121 0.26 -13.68 2.93
N ILE A 122 1.58 -13.51 2.91
CA ILE A 122 2.38 -13.43 4.14
C ILE A 122 1.88 -12.28 5.03
N ALA A 123 1.58 -11.13 4.45
CA ALA A 123 1.03 -10.00 5.20
C ALA A 123 -0.37 -10.30 5.76
N SER A 124 -1.23 -11.01 5.04
CA SER A 124 -2.57 -11.38 5.52
C SER A 124 -2.52 -12.39 6.68
N ASP A 125 -1.48 -13.21 6.76
CA ASP A 125 -1.29 -14.18 7.85
C ASP A 125 -1.07 -13.51 9.23
N TYR A 126 -0.72 -12.21 9.28
CA TYR A 126 -0.74 -11.42 10.51
C TYR A 126 -2.15 -11.23 11.10
N GLY A 127 -3.19 -11.34 10.30
CA GLY A 127 -4.60 -11.23 10.72
C GLY A 127 -5.08 -9.81 11.00
N HIS A 128 -4.20 -8.89 11.39
CA HIS A 128 -4.51 -7.48 11.71
C HIS A 128 -4.02 -6.49 10.66
N VAL A 129 -3.44 -6.94 9.56
CA VAL A 129 -2.99 -6.09 8.45
C VAL A 129 -4.07 -6.03 7.38
N TYR A 130 -4.47 -4.82 6.96
CA TYR A 130 -5.28 -4.69 5.75
C TYR A 130 -4.40 -4.99 4.53
N VAL A 131 -4.83 -5.90 3.65
CA VAL A 131 -4.04 -6.30 2.48
C VAL A 131 -4.88 -6.23 1.22
N ALA A 132 -4.32 -5.65 0.15
CA ALA A 132 -4.96 -5.65 -1.15
C ALA A 132 -3.95 -5.80 -2.28
N THR A 133 -4.41 -6.38 -3.40
CA THR A 133 -3.71 -6.32 -4.67
C THR A 133 -4.46 -5.38 -5.62
N ALA A 134 -3.73 -4.63 -6.43
CA ALA A 134 -4.29 -3.65 -7.35
C ALA A 134 -3.63 -3.71 -8.73
N ALA A 135 -4.38 -3.32 -9.76
CA ALA A 135 -3.89 -3.10 -11.12
C ALA A 135 -4.80 -2.04 -11.78
N TYR A 136 -4.38 -0.77 -11.73
CA TYR A 136 -5.23 0.36 -12.13
C TYR A 136 -5.71 0.26 -13.60
N GLY A 137 -4.85 -0.25 -14.50
CA GLY A 137 -5.20 -0.43 -15.90
C GLY A 137 -6.20 -1.55 -16.16
N ALA A 138 -6.43 -2.44 -15.17
CA ALA A 138 -7.43 -3.51 -15.26
C ALA A 138 -8.76 -3.11 -14.63
N LYS A 139 -8.72 -2.39 -13.50
CA LYS A 139 -9.93 -2.01 -12.74
C LYS A 139 -9.65 -0.80 -11.85
N ASP A 140 -9.84 0.40 -12.39
CA ASP A 140 -9.62 1.68 -11.71
C ASP A 140 -10.49 1.85 -10.45
N THR A 141 -11.76 1.47 -10.52
CA THR A 141 -12.71 1.53 -9.40
C THR A 141 -12.30 0.65 -8.24
N GLN A 142 -11.70 -0.52 -8.49
CA GLN A 142 -11.14 -1.38 -7.45
C GLN A 142 -9.87 -0.74 -6.87
N THR A 143 -9.03 -0.18 -7.71
CA THR A 143 -7.82 0.54 -7.27
C THR A 143 -8.18 1.69 -6.33
N LEU A 144 -9.12 2.57 -6.70
CA LEU A 144 -9.58 3.64 -5.82
C LEU A 144 -10.13 3.11 -4.49
N ARG A 145 -10.92 2.03 -4.56
CA ARG A 145 -11.49 1.41 -3.36
C ARG A 145 -10.43 0.93 -2.39
N VAL A 146 -9.38 0.22 -2.86
CA VAL A 146 -8.36 -0.30 -1.96
C VAL A 146 -7.54 0.81 -1.30
N PHE A 147 -7.32 1.94 -1.99
CA PHE A 147 -6.68 3.10 -1.39
C PHE A 147 -7.56 3.75 -0.31
N HIS A 148 -8.86 3.92 -0.56
CA HIS A 148 -9.80 4.43 0.44
C HIS A 148 -9.93 3.51 1.64
N GLU A 149 -10.02 2.19 1.43
CA GLU A 149 -10.12 1.22 2.51
C GLU A 149 -8.84 1.19 3.36
N ALA A 150 -7.64 1.24 2.73
CA ALA A 150 -6.37 1.34 3.43
C ALA A 150 -6.28 2.62 4.28
N GLU A 151 -6.63 3.77 3.70
CA GLU A 151 -6.60 5.06 4.41
C GLU A 151 -7.58 5.12 5.58
N SER A 152 -8.72 4.43 5.47
CA SER A 152 -9.72 4.36 6.53
C SER A 152 -9.41 3.33 7.62
N TYR A 153 -8.43 2.46 7.41
CA TYR A 153 -8.05 1.42 8.34
C TYR A 153 -7.12 1.96 9.43
N ALA A 154 -7.46 1.74 10.70
CA ALA A 154 -6.67 2.22 11.84
C ALA A 154 -5.60 1.19 12.24
N GLY A 155 -4.70 0.87 11.33
CA GLY A 155 -3.63 -0.11 11.50
C GLY A 155 -2.74 -0.19 10.27
N PRO A 156 -1.78 -1.13 10.22
CA PRO A 156 -0.92 -1.27 9.06
C PRO A 156 -1.71 -1.78 7.84
N SER A 157 -1.47 -1.14 6.69
CA SER A 157 -2.09 -1.53 5.41
C SER A 157 -1.01 -1.83 4.38
N LEU A 158 -1.20 -2.87 3.57
CA LEU A 158 -0.32 -3.22 2.47
C LEU A 158 -1.11 -3.31 1.16
N ILE A 159 -0.77 -2.47 0.20
CA ILE A 159 -1.27 -2.56 -1.18
C ILE A 159 -0.11 -3.02 -2.07
N VAL A 160 -0.27 -4.16 -2.75
CA VAL A 160 0.67 -4.65 -3.76
C VAL A 160 0.07 -4.35 -5.13
N ALA A 161 0.65 -3.39 -5.84
CA ALA A 161 0.16 -2.93 -7.14
C ALA A 161 1.03 -3.47 -8.27
N TYR A 162 0.40 -4.13 -9.26
CA TYR A 162 1.09 -4.51 -10.49
C TYR A 162 1.60 -3.28 -11.22
N SER A 163 2.89 -3.19 -11.42
CA SER A 163 3.53 -2.02 -12.00
C SER A 163 4.24 -2.35 -13.30
N PRO A 164 4.04 -1.56 -14.37
CA PRO A 164 4.73 -1.79 -15.64
C PRO A 164 6.23 -1.47 -15.52
N CYS A 165 7.05 -2.17 -16.31
CA CYS A 165 8.49 -1.94 -16.40
C CYS A 165 8.97 -2.13 -17.84
N ILE A 166 9.91 -1.30 -18.28
CA ILE A 166 10.56 -1.44 -19.59
C ILE A 166 11.29 -2.80 -19.74
N ALA A 167 11.70 -3.41 -18.62
CA ALA A 167 12.33 -4.74 -18.62
C ALA A 167 11.36 -5.87 -19.02
N HIS A 168 10.05 -5.64 -19.05
CA HIS A 168 9.06 -6.64 -19.50
C HIS A 168 9.06 -6.86 -21.03
N GLY A 169 9.74 -5.99 -21.81
CA GLY A 169 9.95 -6.19 -23.24
C GLY A 169 8.77 -5.84 -24.13
N TYR A 170 7.78 -5.08 -23.64
CA TYR A 170 6.69 -4.54 -24.45
C TYR A 170 6.73 -3.00 -24.44
N ASP A 171 6.08 -2.38 -25.44
CA ASP A 171 5.96 -0.94 -25.51
C ASP A 171 5.07 -0.41 -24.36
N MET A 172 5.61 0.52 -23.55
CA MET A 172 4.94 1.09 -22.38
C MET A 172 3.63 1.83 -22.72
N LEU A 173 3.41 2.18 -23.98
CA LEU A 173 2.13 2.69 -24.46
C LEU A 173 0.98 1.70 -24.18
N TYR A 174 1.27 0.40 -24.14
CA TYR A 174 0.30 -0.66 -23.89
C TYR A 174 0.21 -1.10 -22.43
N ASN A 175 0.79 -0.33 -21.49
CA ASN A 175 0.85 -0.74 -20.08
C ASN A 175 -0.52 -1.04 -19.45
N GLN A 176 -1.55 -0.24 -19.76
CA GLN A 176 -2.92 -0.49 -19.25
C GLN A 176 -3.49 -1.80 -19.79
N ARG A 177 -3.29 -2.04 -21.10
CA ARG A 177 -3.70 -3.31 -21.73
C ARG A 177 -2.97 -4.49 -21.12
N GLN A 178 -1.70 -4.35 -20.82
CA GLN A 178 -0.91 -5.41 -20.18
C GLN A 178 -1.39 -5.73 -18.76
N GLN A 179 -1.74 -4.71 -17.98
CA GLN A 179 -2.34 -4.91 -16.67
C GLN A 179 -3.71 -5.62 -16.74
N GLU A 180 -4.54 -5.20 -17.70
CA GLU A 180 -5.83 -5.85 -17.98
C GLU A 180 -5.63 -7.35 -18.31
N LEU A 181 -4.68 -7.68 -19.18
CA LEU A 181 -4.35 -9.06 -19.55
C LEU A 181 -3.80 -9.86 -18.37
N ALA A 182 -2.95 -9.27 -17.53
CA ALA A 182 -2.44 -9.91 -16.33
C ALA A 182 -3.57 -10.32 -15.37
N VAL A 183 -4.58 -9.48 -15.22
CA VAL A 183 -5.76 -9.82 -14.40
C VAL A 183 -6.67 -10.84 -15.09
N LYS A 184 -6.95 -10.67 -16.39
CA LYS A 184 -7.81 -11.61 -17.17
C LYS A 184 -7.23 -13.01 -17.32
N SER A 185 -5.91 -13.14 -17.30
CA SER A 185 -5.24 -14.44 -17.34
C SER A 185 -5.12 -15.12 -15.97
N GLY A 186 -5.42 -14.39 -14.89
CA GLY A 186 -5.21 -14.87 -13.53
C GLY A 186 -3.76 -14.79 -13.06
N HIS A 187 -2.85 -14.20 -13.87
CA HIS A 187 -1.48 -13.93 -13.47
C HIS A 187 -1.43 -12.96 -12.27
N TRP A 188 -2.32 -11.96 -12.27
CA TRP A 188 -2.46 -10.99 -11.20
C TRP A 188 -3.89 -10.94 -10.67
N PRO A 189 -4.25 -11.78 -9.69
CA PRO A 189 -5.59 -11.74 -9.10
C PRO A 189 -5.75 -10.46 -8.25
N LEU A 190 -6.92 -9.83 -8.37
CA LEU A 190 -7.30 -8.69 -7.52
C LEU A 190 -8.08 -9.21 -6.32
N PHE A 191 -7.63 -8.90 -5.12
CA PHE A 191 -8.33 -9.26 -3.90
C PHE A 191 -8.10 -8.24 -2.78
N ARG A 192 -8.89 -8.35 -1.73
CA ARG A 192 -8.76 -7.60 -0.49
C ARG A 192 -8.89 -8.54 0.70
N PHE A 193 -8.11 -8.28 1.73
CA PHE A 193 -8.22 -8.86 3.05
C PHE A 193 -8.43 -7.71 4.05
N ASP A 194 -9.63 -7.61 4.62
CA ASP A 194 -10.00 -6.55 5.57
C ASP A 194 -10.26 -7.15 6.95
N PRO A 195 -9.36 -6.95 7.93
CA PRO A 195 -9.51 -7.48 9.28
C PRO A 195 -10.83 -7.07 9.96
N ARG A 196 -11.38 -5.88 9.64
CA ARG A 196 -12.65 -5.39 10.20
C ARG A 196 -13.82 -6.31 9.91
N LEU A 197 -13.78 -7.02 8.78
CA LEU A 197 -14.82 -8.00 8.43
C LEU A 197 -14.76 -9.23 9.33
N ALA A 198 -13.55 -9.68 9.71
CA ALA A 198 -13.39 -10.80 10.65
C ALA A 198 -13.88 -10.41 12.06
N GLU A 199 -13.58 -9.21 12.52
CA GLU A 199 -14.08 -8.68 13.79
C GLU A 199 -15.62 -8.60 13.82
N ALA A 200 -16.23 -8.34 12.66
CA ALA A 200 -17.69 -8.38 12.49
C ALA A 200 -18.26 -9.80 12.27
N GLY A 201 -17.45 -10.86 12.39
CA GLY A 201 -17.87 -12.25 12.20
C GLY A 201 -18.00 -12.70 10.75
N GLY A 202 -17.52 -11.91 9.79
CA GLY A 202 -17.54 -12.21 8.36
C GLY A 202 -16.22 -12.77 7.83
N ASN A 203 -16.18 -13.07 6.52
CA ASN A 203 -14.95 -13.48 5.85
C ASN A 203 -14.12 -12.24 5.50
N PRO A 204 -12.90 -12.07 6.04
CA PRO A 204 -12.04 -10.95 5.71
C PRO A 204 -11.54 -10.95 4.26
N PHE A 205 -11.48 -12.12 3.62
CA PHE A 205 -10.99 -12.25 2.26
C PHE A 205 -12.11 -12.05 1.23
N LYS A 206 -11.83 -11.21 0.23
CA LYS A 206 -12.70 -10.97 -0.92
C LYS A 206 -11.92 -10.96 -2.22
N LEU A 207 -12.24 -11.90 -3.12
CA LEU A 207 -11.74 -11.90 -4.49
C LEU A 207 -12.53 -10.85 -5.31
N ASP A 208 -11.81 -9.91 -5.92
CA ASP A 208 -12.39 -8.81 -6.73
C ASP A 208 -12.26 -9.05 -8.24
N SER A 209 -11.34 -9.92 -8.68
CA SER A 209 -11.21 -10.36 -10.07
C SER A 209 -12.17 -11.50 -10.38
N ALA A 210 -12.62 -11.55 -11.65
CA ALA A 210 -13.35 -12.69 -12.18
C ALA A 210 -12.42 -13.91 -12.38
N ALA A 211 -13.01 -15.06 -12.63
CA ALA A 211 -12.27 -16.24 -13.06
C ALA A 211 -11.46 -15.93 -14.35
N PRO A 212 -10.27 -16.54 -14.52
CA PRO A 212 -9.45 -16.33 -15.71
C PRO A 212 -10.21 -16.61 -17.00
N SER A 213 -10.14 -15.67 -17.94
CA SER A 213 -10.82 -15.74 -19.25
C SER A 213 -9.84 -15.67 -20.44
N GLN A 214 -8.54 -15.52 -20.16
CA GLN A 214 -7.48 -15.46 -21.15
C GLN A 214 -6.34 -16.40 -20.74
N PRO A 215 -5.62 -17.00 -21.71
CA PRO A 215 -4.45 -17.80 -21.39
C PRO A 215 -3.31 -16.93 -20.86
N VAL A 216 -2.51 -17.46 -19.96
CA VAL A 216 -1.18 -16.91 -19.64
C VAL A 216 -0.27 -17.28 -20.81
N LYS A 217 0.27 -16.29 -21.51
CA LYS A 217 1.22 -16.47 -22.60
C LYS A 217 2.64 -16.25 -22.14
#